data_cc59ddcf90b484b6ed283f9b977d3b32
#
_entry.id   cc59ddcf90b484b6ed283f9b977d3b32
#
_cell.length_a   1.000
_cell.length_b   1.000
_cell.length_c   1.000
_cell.angle_alpha   90.00
_cell.angle_beta   90.00
_cell.angle_gamma   90.00
#
_symmetry.space_group_name_H-M   'P 1'
#
loop_
_entity.id
_entity.type
_entity.pdbx_description
1 polymer ?
#
loop_
_entity_poly.entity_id
_entity_poly.type
_entity_poly.pdbx_seq_one_letter_code
_entity_poly.pdbx_strand_id
1 'polypeptide(L)'
;MAIPINIEDLINKRVVESTRIEVKSDWNPNPIIHSICAFANDIDNVGGGYIVVGVEEIDGSPVFPIKGIAQGDIDTILKELVGYCHCIEPLYNPIVEPVLFDGRYIIVIWVPGGYGRPYKASKDIFSEKANKLHYIRKFSSTIIASAEEEKQLFYVSSDIPFDDRANLAADISDLDIGLMRQHLKEIGSSLYEISLKEDALKIARDMQLVSGPVENLKPLNVGILMFSERPERYFRYARIEVVDIPDPTGTNMVEKVFTGPIQRQLKDALSYIKNYILKEAIIKEAHKAESVKIHNYPYAAVEELLSNAVYHRSYQVNEPITVKITPTAITITSFPGFDRSITMENISAYNITSPIYRNRRIGDFLKELHLIEGRNTGYPTVLRALRENGSSLPKFDMDDNRTYLSVTLPIHSYFLPKSESNPKELEYRERIFAALKGRTLSMNELAKAMGYKGISAKLSSTIEKMLEIGALEKVVVGSYVKLHIPGDM
;
A
#
# COMPACT_ATOMS: atom_id res chain seq x y z
N MET A 1 6.13 -13.54 -23.58
CA MET A 1 7.28 -13.21 -22.69
C MET A 1 8.34 -14.25 -23.06
N ALA A 2 9.52 -13.83 -23.43
CA ALA A 2 10.58 -14.77 -23.85
C ALA A 2 11.18 -15.46 -22.62
N ILE A 3 11.74 -16.65 -22.83
CA ILE A 3 12.48 -17.37 -21.79
C ILE A 3 13.73 -16.53 -21.44
N PRO A 4 14.02 -16.30 -20.15
CA PRO A 4 15.03 -15.31 -19.73
C PRO A 4 16.49 -15.79 -19.86
N ILE A 5 16.74 -17.00 -20.32
CA ILE A 5 18.07 -17.60 -20.43
C ILE A 5 18.37 -18.00 -21.88
N ASN A 6 19.69 -17.95 -22.24
CA ASN A 6 20.14 -18.53 -23.48
C ASN A 6 20.06 -20.07 -23.42
N ILE A 7 19.44 -20.69 -24.41
CA ILE A 7 19.18 -22.15 -24.42
C ILE A 7 20.50 -22.96 -24.53
N GLU A 8 21.51 -22.46 -25.25
CA GLU A 8 22.84 -23.11 -25.29
C GLU A 8 23.49 -23.12 -23.90
N ASP A 9 23.35 -22.01 -23.17
CA ASP A 9 23.88 -21.89 -21.81
C ASP A 9 23.12 -22.80 -20.85
N LEU A 10 21.80 -22.95 -21.02
CA LEU A 10 20.98 -23.84 -20.22
C LEU A 10 21.36 -25.32 -20.42
N ILE A 11 21.53 -25.75 -21.67
CA ILE A 11 21.77 -27.17 -22.01
C ILE A 11 23.25 -27.52 -21.88
N ASN A 12 24.17 -26.75 -22.49
CA ASN A 12 25.57 -27.09 -22.62
C ASN A 12 26.42 -26.64 -21.44
N LYS A 13 26.20 -25.45 -20.92
CA LYS A 13 27.07 -24.81 -19.92
C LYS A 13 26.59 -24.93 -18.50
N ARG A 14 25.37 -25.42 -18.28
CA ARG A 14 24.76 -25.53 -16.95
C ARG A 14 24.92 -24.26 -16.11
N VAL A 15 24.67 -23.12 -16.72
CA VAL A 15 24.75 -21.81 -16.04
C VAL A 15 23.74 -21.72 -14.88
N VAL A 16 22.65 -22.51 -14.95
CA VAL A 16 21.66 -22.65 -13.88
C VAL A 16 22.02 -23.87 -13.02
N GLU A 17 21.91 -23.75 -11.71
CA GLU A 17 22.13 -24.86 -10.78
C GLU A 17 21.26 -26.07 -11.14
N SER A 18 21.81 -27.29 -11.02
CA SER A 18 21.13 -28.55 -11.41
C SER A 18 19.81 -28.76 -10.65
N THR A 19 19.67 -28.22 -9.45
CA THR A 19 18.43 -28.25 -8.67
C THR A 19 17.27 -27.52 -9.33
N ARG A 20 17.57 -26.57 -10.24
CA ARG A 20 16.61 -25.73 -10.97
C ARG A 20 16.38 -26.20 -12.41
N ILE A 21 16.96 -27.32 -12.82
CA ILE A 21 16.76 -27.88 -14.17
C ILE A 21 16.16 -29.28 -14.04
N GLU A 22 15.16 -29.54 -14.87
CA GLU A 22 14.57 -30.88 -15.08
C GLU A 22 14.64 -31.22 -16.56
N VAL A 23 15.27 -32.32 -16.92
CA VAL A 23 15.38 -32.76 -18.31
C VAL A 23 14.47 -33.97 -18.54
N LYS A 24 13.75 -34.00 -19.66
CA LYS A 24 12.85 -35.08 -20.07
C LYS A 24 13.08 -35.43 -21.51
N SER A 25 13.30 -36.74 -21.79
CA SER A 25 13.48 -37.23 -23.15
C SER A 25 12.22 -37.12 -24.01
N ASP A 26 11.05 -37.22 -23.37
CA ASP A 26 9.74 -37.25 -24.03
C ASP A 26 8.69 -36.43 -23.28
N TRP A 27 7.61 -36.12 -23.98
CA TRP A 27 6.43 -35.53 -23.36
C TRP A 27 5.71 -36.56 -22.48
N ASN A 28 5.81 -36.38 -21.17
CA ASN A 28 5.06 -37.14 -20.18
C ASN A 28 4.38 -36.14 -19.22
N PRO A 29 3.08 -35.86 -19.39
CA PRO A 29 2.44 -34.76 -18.69
C PRO A 29 2.39 -34.94 -17.18
N ASN A 30 2.18 -36.17 -16.66
CA ASN A 30 2.01 -36.34 -15.20
C ASN A 30 3.23 -35.90 -14.38
N PRO A 31 4.46 -36.40 -14.59
CA PRO A 31 5.63 -35.91 -13.88
C PRO A 31 5.99 -34.45 -14.22
N ILE A 32 5.69 -33.97 -15.43
CA ILE A 32 5.95 -32.60 -15.84
C ILE A 32 5.08 -31.63 -15.01
N ILE A 33 3.80 -31.91 -14.84
CA ILE A 33 2.88 -31.11 -14.01
C ILE A 33 3.31 -31.11 -12.54
N HIS A 34 3.81 -32.25 -12.03
CA HIS A 34 4.37 -32.31 -10.68
C HIS A 34 5.62 -31.42 -10.55
N SER A 35 6.50 -31.42 -11.56
CA SER A 35 7.68 -30.57 -11.56
C SER A 35 7.34 -29.09 -11.72
N ILE A 36 6.31 -28.74 -12.52
CA ILE A 36 5.78 -27.37 -12.59
C ILE A 36 5.27 -26.94 -11.21
N CYS A 37 4.47 -27.76 -10.54
CA CYS A 37 3.98 -27.50 -9.20
C CYS A 37 5.14 -27.28 -8.19
N ALA A 38 6.16 -28.12 -8.26
CA ALA A 38 7.32 -28.06 -7.36
C ALA A 38 8.17 -26.80 -7.59
N PHE A 39 8.44 -26.43 -8.84
CA PHE A 39 9.14 -25.19 -9.16
C PHE A 39 8.32 -23.95 -8.82
N ALA A 40 6.99 -23.99 -9.04
CA ALA A 40 6.09 -22.90 -8.66
C ALA A 40 6.06 -22.71 -7.13
N ASN A 41 6.16 -23.78 -6.34
CA ASN A 41 6.26 -23.73 -4.88
C ASN A 41 7.59 -23.12 -4.39
N ASP A 42 8.67 -23.33 -5.11
CA ASP A 42 9.98 -22.68 -4.88
C ASP A 42 10.32 -22.57 -3.37
N ILE A 43 10.30 -23.70 -2.67
CA ILE A 43 10.44 -23.78 -1.22
C ILE A 43 11.74 -23.14 -0.69
N ASP A 44 12.81 -23.22 -1.48
CA ASP A 44 14.12 -22.67 -1.15
C ASP A 44 14.31 -21.23 -1.65
N ASN A 45 13.26 -20.65 -2.28
CA ASN A 45 13.23 -19.29 -2.83
C ASN A 45 14.41 -18.97 -3.78
N VAL A 46 14.72 -19.91 -4.66
CA VAL A 46 15.83 -19.82 -5.65
C VAL A 46 15.37 -19.29 -7.02
N GLY A 47 14.09 -18.93 -7.16
CA GLY A 47 13.51 -18.32 -8.37
C GLY A 47 12.87 -19.32 -9.32
N GLY A 48 12.44 -20.49 -8.84
CA GLY A 48 11.81 -21.53 -9.65
C GLY A 48 12.81 -22.30 -10.53
N GLY A 49 12.37 -22.79 -11.71
CA GLY A 49 13.24 -23.62 -12.54
C GLY A 49 12.81 -23.78 -13.98
N TYR A 50 13.51 -24.65 -14.69
CA TYR A 50 13.33 -24.95 -16.11
C TYR A 50 13.07 -26.44 -16.32
N ILE A 51 12.12 -26.76 -17.18
CA ILE A 51 11.88 -28.13 -17.66
C ILE A 51 12.17 -28.14 -19.16
N VAL A 52 13.08 -29.00 -19.59
CA VAL A 52 13.48 -29.15 -20.99
C VAL A 52 12.99 -30.49 -21.48
N VAL A 53 12.09 -30.48 -22.45
CA VAL A 53 11.50 -31.71 -23.06
C VAL A 53 12.09 -31.93 -24.43
N GLY A 54 12.47 -33.17 -24.73
CA GLY A 54 13.12 -33.58 -25.97
C GLY A 54 14.63 -33.78 -25.84
N VAL A 55 15.16 -33.76 -24.62
CA VAL A 55 16.59 -34.00 -24.31
C VAL A 55 16.67 -35.22 -23.42
N GLU A 56 17.53 -36.17 -23.79
CA GLU A 56 17.89 -37.34 -22.99
C GLU A 56 19.09 -37.00 -22.08
N GLU A 57 19.11 -37.52 -20.87
CA GLU A 57 20.17 -37.32 -19.92
C GLU A 57 20.70 -38.65 -19.40
N ILE A 58 22.03 -38.82 -19.37
CA ILE A 58 22.72 -39.95 -18.75
C ILE A 58 23.73 -39.38 -17.77
N ASP A 59 23.69 -39.86 -16.52
CA ASP A 59 24.56 -39.43 -15.42
C ASP A 59 24.59 -37.89 -15.25
N GLY A 60 23.41 -37.26 -15.40
CA GLY A 60 23.26 -35.82 -15.26
C GLY A 60 23.85 -35.01 -16.42
N SER A 61 24.17 -35.64 -17.57
CA SER A 61 24.69 -34.97 -18.77
C SER A 61 23.78 -35.18 -19.97
N PRO A 62 23.47 -34.12 -20.75
CA PRO A 62 22.68 -34.28 -21.98
C PRO A 62 23.38 -35.17 -22.99
N VAL A 63 22.60 -36.03 -23.63
CA VAL A 63 23.09 -36.93 -24.70
C VAL A 63 22.94 -36.24 -26.06
N PHE A 64 24.03 -36.23 -26.83
CA PHE A 64 24.04 -35.70 -28.20
C PHE A 64 24.20 -36.77 -29.26
N PRO A 65 23.57 -36.62 -30.43
CA PRO A 65 22.64 -35.57 -30.79
C PRO A 65 21.34 -35.69 -29.98
N ILE A 66 20.75 -34.52 -29.58
CA ILE A 66 19.53 -34.53 -28.79
C ILE A 66 18.40 -35.32 -29.51
N LYS A 67 17.51 -35.93 -28.74
CA LYS A 67 16.37 -36.70 -29.27
C LYS A 67 15.40 -35.80 -30.05
N GLY A 68 15.04 -34.65 -29.47
CA GLY A 68 14.09 -33.70 -30.02
C GLY A 68 12.62 -34.17 -29.93
N ILE A 69 11.74 -33.23 -30.24
CA ILE A 69 10.27 -33.45 -30.40
C ILE A 69 9.92 -33.28 -31.86
N ALA A 70 9.05 -34.12 -32.40
CA ALA A 70 8.58 -33.96 -33.76
C ALA A 70 7.79 -32.67 -33.95
N GLN A 71 8.06 -31.89 -34.98
CA GLN A 71 7.43 -30.60 -35.21
C GLN A 71 5.90 -30.67 -35.23
N GLY A 72 5.33 -31.77 -35.73
CA GLY A 72 3.87 -32.00 -35.77
C GLY A 72 3.23 -32.15 -34.38
N ASP A 73 3.99 -32.54 -33.35
CA ASP A 73 3.48 -32.80 -32.01
C ASP A 73 3.49 -31.57 -31.14
N ILE A 74 4.25 -30.52 -31.52
CA ILE A 74 4.45 -29.32 -30.70
C ILE A 74 3.12 -28.66 -30.32
N ASP A 75 2.25 -28.38 -31.28
CA ASP A 75 0.96 -27.73 -31.05
C ASP A 75 0.04 -28.56 -30.14
N THR A 76 0.07 -29.88 -30.31
CA THR A 76 -0.67 -30.80 -29.44
C THR A 76 -0.15 -30.75 -28.01
N ILE A 77 1.15 -30.81 -27.81
CA ILE A 77 1.79 -30.73 -26.48
C ILE A 77 1.46 -29.43 -25.80
N LEU A 78 1.54 -28.28 -26.50
CA LEU A 78 1.22 -26.98 -25.94
C LEU A 78 -0.25 -26.88 -25.49
N LYS A 79 -1.18 -27.40 -26.26
CA LYS A 79 -2.61 -27.47 -25.92
C LYS A 79 -2.87 -28.38 -24.71
N GLU A 80 -2.26 -29.55 -24.70
CA GLU A 80 -2.34 -30.50 -23.57
C GLU A 80 -1.78 -29.87 -22.29
N LEU A 81 -0.63 -29.18 -22.36
CA LEU A 81 -0.03 -28.53 -21.23
C LEU A 81 -0.98 -27.48 -20.59
N VAL A 82 -1.61 -26.66 -21.41
CA VAL A 82 -2.62 -25.69 -20.92
C VAL A 82 -3.75 -26.42 -20.21
N GLY A 83 -4.26 -27.49 -20.77
CA GLY A 83 -5.31 -28.34 -20.17
C GLY A 83 -4.88 -28.92 -18.82
N TYR A 84 -3.69 -29.52 -18.76
CA TYR A 84 -3.19 -30.13 -17.51
C TYR A 84 -2.77 -29.12 -16.44
N CYS A 85 -2.44 -27.86 -16.77
CA CYS A 85 -2.19 -26.84 -15.79
C CYS A 85 -3.40 -26.56 -14.88
N HIS A 86 -4.63 -26.87 -15.31
CA HIS A 86 -5.84 -26.83 -14.47
C HIS A 86 -5.83 -27.87 -13.34
N CYS A 87 -4.96 -28.88 -13.41
CA CYS A 87 -4.76 -29.82 -12.29
C CYS A 87 -3.96 -29.19 -11.13
N ILE A 88 -3.36 -28.00 -11.32
CA ILE A 88 -2.63 -27.26 -10.29
C ILE A 88 -3.59 -26.26 -9.62
N GLU A 89 -3.55 -26.20 -8.31
CA GLU A 89 -4.38 -25.31 -7.49
C GLU A 89 -3.52 -24.56 -6.43
N PRO A 90 -3.59 -23.24 -6.36
CA PRO A 90 -4.26 -22.33 -7.32
C PRO A 90 -3.77 -22.52 -8.76
N LEU A 91 -4.55 -22.06 -9.76
CA LEU A 91 -4.15 -22.19 -11.16
C LEU A 91 -2.77 -21.56 -11.41
N TYR A 92 -1.89 -22.31 -12.05
CA TYR A 92 -0.55 -21.85 -12.42
C TYR A 92 -0.25 -22.17 -13.89
N ASN A 93 0.16 -21.17 -14.65
CA ASN A 93 0.56 -21.32 -16.04
C ASN A 93 2.05 -20.93 -16.18
N PRO A 94 2.92 -21.87 -16.58
CA PRO A 94 4.33 -21.58 -16.85
C PRO A 94 4.49 -20.81 -18.16
N ILE A 95 5.70 -20.30 -18.41
CA ILE A 95 6.09 -19.74 -19.70
C ILE A 95 6.74 -20.83 -20.53
N VAL A 96 6.24 -21.02 -21.75
CA VAL A 96 6.64 -22.15 -22.61
C VAL A 96 7.07 -21.62 -23.97
N GLU A 97 8.19 -22.17 -24.48
CA GLU A 97 8.71 -21.82 -25.80
C GLU A 97 9.24 -23.08 -26.50
N PRO A 98 8.74 -23.42 -27.71
CA PRO A 98 9.39 -24.42 -28.57
C PRO A 98 10.61 -23.76 -29.21
N VAL A 99 11.76 -24.39 -29.09
CA VAL A 99 13.05 -23.90 -29.57
C VAL A 99 13.68 -24.88 -30.54
N LEU A 100 14.20 -24.39 -31.66
CA LEU A 100 15.03 -25.19 -32.56
C LEU A 100 16.47 -25.20 -32.02
N PHE A 101 16.93 -26.35 -31.52
CA PHE A 101 18.25 -26.55 -30.98
C PHE A 101 18.92 -27.73 -31.69
N ASP A 102 20.14 -27.53 -32.22
CA ASP A 102 20.90 -28.53 -32.98
C ASP A 102 20.08 -29.25 -34.08
N GLY A 103 19.26 -28.48 -34.84
CA GLY A 103 18.42 -28.97 -35.91
C GLY A 103 17.17 -29.76 -35.47
N ARG A 104 16.87 -29.86 -34.20
CA ARG A 104 15.72 -30.55 -33.62
C ARG A 104 14.93 -29.64 -32.70
N TYR A 105 13.60 -29.79 -32.64
CA TYR A 105 12.81 -29.02 -31.70
C TYR A 105 12.86 -29.60 -30.30
N ILE A 106 12.96 -28.73 -29.33
CA ILE A 106 12.78 -28.98 -27.89
C ILE A 106 11.70 -28.06 -27.35
N ILE A 107 11.07 -28.41 -26.24
CA ILE A 107 10.14 -27.53 -25.56
C ILE A 107 10.78 -27.14 -24.22
N VAL A 108 10.99 -25.83 -24.03
CA VAL A 108 11.50 -25.26 -22.77
C VAL A 108 10.35 -24.65 -22.02
N ILE A 109 10.14 -25.13 -20.79
CA ILE A 109 9.11 -24.66 -19.87
C ILE A 109 9.81 -23.95 -18.72
N TRP A 110 9.67 -22.63 -18.66
CA TRP A 110 10.17 -21.85 -17.55
C TRP A 110 9.08 -21.66 -16.51
N VAL A 111 9.39 -22.02 -15.25
CA VAL A 111 8.49 -22.02 -14.11
C VAL A 111 9.08 -21.12 -13.03
N PRO A 112 8.85 -19.80 -13.07
CA PRO A 112 9.21 -18.93 -11.96
C PRO A 112 8.45 -19.29 -10.68
N GLY A 113 9.02 -18.99 -9.51
CA GLY A 113 8.33 -19.15 -8.22
C GLY A 113 6.99 -18.39 -8.24
N GLY A 114 5.91 -19.07 -7.88
CA GLY A 114 4.56 -18.52 -7.94
C GLY A 114 4.22 -17.64 -6.73
N TYR A 115 3.37 -16.65 -6.90
CA TYR A 115 2.88 -15.79 -5.82
C TYR A 115 1.68 -16.36 -5.06
N GLY A 116 0.96 -17.31 -5.66
CA GLY A 116 -0.19 -17.99 -5.04
C GLY A 116 0.19 -19.21 -4.23
N ARG A 117 1.48 -19.38 -3.88
CA ARG A 117 1.95 -20.50 -3.03
C ARG A 117 1.13 -20.64 -1.75
N PRO A 118 0.94 -21.85 -1.21
CA PRO A 118 1.41 -23.13 -1.73
C PRO A 118 0.49 -23.69 -2.83
N TYR A 119 1.11 -24.24 -3.88
CA TYR A 119 0.43 -24.91 -4.97
C TYR A 119 0.33 -26.42 -4.70
N LYS A 120 -0.80 -27.02 -5.12
CA LYS A 120 -1.02 -28.47 -5.13
C LYS A 120 -1.24 -28.93 -6.55
N ALA A 121 -0.80 -30.13 -6.89
CA ALA A 121 -1.15 -30.79 -8.15
C ALA A 121 -1.82 -32.13 -7.87
N SER A 122 -2.70 -32.56 -8.78
CA SER A 122 -3.32 -33.89 -8.72
C SER A 122 -2.24 -34.97 -8.76
N LYS A 123 -2.33 -35.97 -7.87
CA LYS A 123 -1.41 -37.10 -7.83
C LYS A 123 -1.41 -37.89 -9.17
N ASP A 124 -2.57 -37.96 -9.81
CA ASP A 124 -2.77 -38.49 -11.14
C ASP A 124 -3.61 -37.49 -11.93
N ILE A 125 -3.00 -36.83 -12.93
CA ILE A 125 -3.66 -35.81 -13.74
C ILE A 125 -4.72 -36.36 -14.69
N PHE A 126 -4.76 -37.64 -14.90
CA PHE A 126 -5.75 -38.33 -15.74
C PHE A 126 -7.00 -38.74 -14.96
N SER A 127 -7.00 -38.57 -13.62
CA SER A 127 -8.10 -38.95 -12.76
C SER A 127 -8.71 -37.71 -12.08
N GLU A 128 -9.97 -37.40 -12.37
CA GLU A 128 -10.72 -36.30 -11.75
C GLU A 128 -10.86 -36.43 -10.23
N LYS A 129 -10.75 -37.66 -9.68
CA LYS A 129 -10.90 -37.96 -8.25
C LYS A 129 -9.56 -38.06 -7.52
N ALA A 130 -8.43 -37.79 -8.18
CA ALA A 130 -7.12 -37.87 -7.53
C ALA A 130 -6.95 -36.79 -6.49
N ASN A 131 -6.38 -37.16 -5.32
CA ASN A 131 -6.01 -36.19 -4.29
C ASN A 131 -4.95 -35.23 -4.85
N LYS A 132 -5.09 -33.94 -4.51
CA LYS A 132 -4.09 -32.92 -4.79
C LYS A 132 -3.08 -32.86 -3.65
N LEU A 133 -1.81 -32.87 -4.00
CA LEU A 133 -0.68 -32.90 -3.07
C LEU A 133 0.29 -31.77 -3.36
N HIS A 134 0.99 -31.28 -2.35
CA HIS A 134 2.07 -30.32 -2.50
C HIS A 134 3.32 -31.03 -3.01
N TYR A 135 3.90 -30.53 -4.12
CA TYR A 135 5.17 -31.00 -4.66
C TYR A 135 6.24 -29.95 -4.44
N ILE A 136 7.45 -30.40 -4.16
CA ILE A 136 8.64 -29.56 -3.93
C ILE A 136 9.85 -30.14 -4.67
N ARG A 137 10.87 -29.31 -4.91
CA ARG A 137 12.18 -29.75 -5.39
C ARG A 137 13.10 -30.05 -4.23
N LYS A 138 13.76 -31.19 -4.28
CA LYS A 138 14.89 -31.56 -3.41
C LYS A 138 16.02 -32.04 -4.31
N PHE A 139 17.08 -31.27 -4.36
CA PHE A 139 18.16 -31.51 -5.31
C PHE A 139 17.61 -31.59 -6.76
N SER A 140 17.88 -32.67 -7.48
CA SER A 140 17.39 -32.92 -8.83
C SER A 140 16.02 -33.63 -8.88
N SER A 141 15.35 -33.87 -7.76
CA SER A 141 14.12 -34.67 -7.70
C SER A 141 12.89 -33.86 -7.32
N THR A 142 11.77 -34.16 -7.97
CA THR A 142 10.43 -33.68 -7.60
C THR A 142 9.80 -34.69 -6.64
N ILE A 143 9.47 -34.28 -5.42
CA ILE A 143 8.91 -35.14 -4.38
C ILE A 143 7.64 -34.52 -3.79
N ILE A 144 6.83 -35.35 -3.12
CA ILE A 144 5.70 -34.89 -2.32
C ILE A 144 6.25 -34.29 -1.03
N ALA A 145 5.76 -33.10 -0.66
CA ALA A 145 6.13 -32.44 0.57
C ALA A 145 5.70 -33.25 1.80
N SER A 146 6.58 -33.37 2.77
CA SER A 146 6.25 -33.88 4.11
C SER A 146 5.40 -32.84 4.88
N ALA A 147 4.77 -33.25 5.97
CA ALA A 147 3.96 -32.35 6.81
C ALA A 147 4.76 -31.13 7.34
N GLU A 148 6.06 -31.27 7.51
CA GLU A 148 6.95 -30.18 7.96
C GLU A 148 7.26 -29.23 6.81
N GLU A 149 7.51 -29.75 5.61
CA GLU A 149 7.73 -28.95 4.41
C GLU A 149 6.44 -28.26 3.94
N GLU A 150 5.27 -28.88 4.14
CA GLU A 150 3.98 -28.19 3.91
C GLU A 150 3.84 -26.97 4.84
N LYS A 151 4.16 -27.08 6.13
CA LYS A 151 4.20 -25.95 7.04
C LYS A 151 5.17 -24.87 6.56
N GLN A 152 6.35 -25.26 6.12
CA GLN A 152 7.34 -24.33 5.57
C GLN A 152 6.80 -23.61 4.31
N LEU A 153 6.12 -24.31 3.39
CA LEU A 153 5.46 -23.71 2.24
C LEU A 153 4.43 -22.66 2.64
N PHE A 154 3.61 -22.92 3.67
CA PHE A 154 2.66 -21.96 4.20
C PHE A 154 3.36 -20.74 4.80
N TYR A 155 4.48 -20.90 5.50
CA TYR A 155 5.28 -19.78 6.02
C TYR A 155 5.88 -18.93 4.89
N VAL A 156 6.51 -19.57 3.90
CA VAL A 156 7.14 -18.85 2.77
C VAL A 156 6.10 -18.10 1.92
N SER A 157 4.86 -18.58 1.85
CA SER A 157 3.80 -18.00 1.04
C SER A 157 3.00 -16.90 1.71
N SER A 158 2.85 -16.95 3.06
CA SER A 158 1.94 -16.05 3.77
C SER A 158 2.56 -14.70 4.15
N ASP A 159 3.90 -14.57 4.14
CA ASP A 159 4.59 -13.49 4.85
C ASP A 159 5.46 -12.53 4.03
N ILE A 160 5.46 -12.61 2.69
CA ILE A 160 6.15 -11.56 1.92
C ILE A 160 5.20 -10.36 1.80
N PRO A 161 5.48 -9.25 2.50
CA PRO A 161 4.70 -8.02 2.36
C PRO A 161 4.61 -7.59 0.90
N PHE A 162 3.52 -6.90 0.53
CA PHE A 162 3.31 -6.48 -0.85
C PHE A 162 4.48 -5.68 -1.42
N ASP A 163 5.04 -4.77 -0.64
CA ASP A 163 6.13 -3.89 -1.04
C ASP A 163 7.47 -4.63 -1.24
N ASP A 164 7.63 -5.81 -0.65
CA ASP A 164 8.84 -6.66 -0.78
C ASP A 164 8.67 -7.79 -1.82
N ARG A 165 7.56 -7.83 -2.56
CA ARG A 165 7.35 -8.78 -3.66
C ARG A 165 8.01 -8.30 -4.95
N ALA A 166 8.59 -9.24 -5.71
CA ALA A 166 9.10 -8.94 -7.05
C ALA A 166 7.95 -8.58 -8.01
N ASN A 167 8.13 -7.54 -8.82
CA ASN A 167 7.20 -7.14 -9.86
C ASN A 167 7.57 -7.82 -11.19
N LEU A 168 6.83 -8.86 -11.57
CA LEU A 168 7.13 -9.63 -12.79
C LEU A 168 6.88 -8.85 -14.09
N ALA A 169 6.06 -7.80 -14.05
CA ALA A 169 5.75 -6.99 -15.22
C ALA A 169 6.81 -5.91 -15.46
N ALA A 170 7.67 -5.64 -14.45
CA ALA A 170 8.71 -4.62 -14.52
C ALA A 170 10.08 -5.23 -14.81
N ASP A 171 11.00 -4.38 -15.26
CA ASP A 171 12.41 -4.72 -15.49
C ASP A 171 13.33 -3.75 -14.72
N ILE A 172 14.63 -4.12 -14.61
CA ILE A 172 15.62 -3.29 -13.91
C ILE A 172 15.71 -1.87 -14.51
N SER A 173 15.49 -1.74 -15.83
CA SER A 173 15.47 -0.46 -16.52
C SER A 173 14.31 0.47 -16.11
N ASP A 174 13.32 -0.03 -15.39
CA ASP A 174 12.25 0.80 -14.82
C ASP A 174 12.66 1.48 -13.51
N LEU A 175 13.80 1.09 -12.93
CA LEU A 175 14.43 1.76 -11.80
C LEU A 175 15.32 2.90 -12.30
N ASP A 176 15.07 4.11 -11.83
CA ASP A 176 15.84 5.30 -12.20
C ASP A 176 17.07 5.46 -11.29
N ILE A 177 18.24 5.43 -11.89
CA ILE A 177 19.53 5.56 -11.17
C ILE A 177 19.66 6.94 -10.51
N GLY A 178 19.10 7.99 -11.10
CA GLY A 178 19.10 9.35 -10.56
C GLY A 178 18.32 9.42 -9.26
N LEU A 179 17.13 8.80 -9.22
CA LEU A 179 16.31 8.73 -8.01
C LEU A 179 16.99 7.94 -6.89
N MET A 180 17.63 6.82 -7.21
CA MET A 180 18.39 6.04 -6.23
C MET A 180 19.57 6.85 -5.66
N ARG A 181 20.33 7.53 -6.53
CA ARG A 181 21.45 8.40 -6.11
C ARG A 181 20.97 9.60 -5.30
N GLN A 182 19.86 10.22 -5.71
CA GLN A 182 19.26 11.33 -4.96
C GLN A 182 18.90 10.89 -3.55
N HIS A 183 18.24 9.75 -3.40
CA HIS A 183 17.89 9.18 -2.08
C HIS A 183 19.15 8.96 -1.23
N LEU A 184 20.16 8.25 -1.77
CA LEU A 184 21.41 7.98 -1.06
C LEU A 184 22.13 9.25 -0.60
N LYS A 185 22.07 10.32 -1.42
CA LYS A 185 22.62 11.63 -1.08
C LYS A 185 21.82 12.32 0.03
N GLU A 186 20.47 12.32 -0.06
CA GLU A 186 19.60 12.96 0.92
C GLU A 186 19.76 12.34 2.33
N ILE A 187 19.93 11.02 2.40
CA ILE A 187 20.13 10.31 3.68
C ILE A 187 21.59 10.28 4.18
N GLY A 188 22.54 10.84 3.41
CA GLY A 188 23.94 10.84 3.77
C GLY A 188 24.58 9.44 3.77
N SER A 189 24.09 8.51 2.94
CA SER A 189 24.60 7.14 2.87
C SER A 189 26.01 7.07 2.29
N SER A 190 26.86 6.20 2.87
CA SER A 190 28.18 5.87 2.32
C SER A 190 28.13 5.22 0.93
N LEU A 191 26.98 4.63 0.57
CA LEU A 191 26.75 4.08 -0.77
C LEU A 191 26.65 5.16 -1.84
N TYR A 192 26.43 6.43 -1.50
CA TYR A 192 26.34 7.51 -2.48
C TYR A 192 27.59 7.63 -3.33
N GLU A 193 28.76 7.72 -2.71
CA GLU A 193 30.04 7.83 -3.43
C GLU A 193 30.34 6.61 -4.32
N ILE A 194 29.98 5.42 -3.84
CA ILE A 194 30.10 4.16 -4.59
C ILE A 194 29.17 4.20 -5.80
N SER A 195 27.94 4.66 -5.61
CA SER A 195 26.90 4.71 -6.64
C SER A 195 27.27 5.56 -7.85
N LEU A 196 28.12 6.57 -7.68
CA LEU A 196 28.56 7.44 -8.78
C LEU A 196 29.39 6.69 -9.85
N LYS A 197 29.99 5.56 -9.49
CA LYS A 197 30.85 4.73 -10.36
C LYS A 197 30.18 3.43 -10.82
N GLU A 198 29.04 3.08 -10.25
CA GLU A 198 28.35 1.82 -10.47
C GLU A 198 27.12 1.99 -11.36
N ASP A 199 26.67 0.90 -11.98
CA ASP A 199 25.45 0.86 -12.78
C ASP A 199 24.18 0.74 -11.92
N ALA A 200 23.01 0.89 -12.55
CA ALA A 200 21.73 0.83 -11.87
C ALA A 200 21.47 -0.52 -11.20
N LEU A 201 21.90 -1.63 -11.82
CA LEU A 201 21.71 -2.97 -11.26
C LEU A 201 22.49 -3.18 -9.97
N LYS A 202 23.76 -2.74 -9.97
CA LYS A 202 24.61 -2.85 -8.78
C LYS A 202 24.02 -2.04 -7.61
N ILE A 203 23.61 -0.80 -7.87
CA ILE A 203 22.99 0.07 -6.86
C ILE A 203 21.68 -0.55 -6.35
N ALA A 204 20.83 -1.04 -7.26
CA ALA A 204 19.57 -1.68 -6.89
C ALA A 204 19.77 -2.93 -6.03
N ARG A 205 20.83 -3.71 -6.27
CA ARG A 205 21.20 -4.85 -5.42
C ARG A 205 21.65 -4.39 -4.04
N ASP A 206 22.54 -3.41 -3.97
CA ASP A 206 23.06 -2.89 -2.71
C ASP A 206 21.98 -2.24 -1.84
N MET A 207 20.96 -1.62 -2.47
CA MET A 207 19.76 -1.10 -1.82
C MET A 207 18.69 -2.17 -1.58
N GLN A 208 18.92 -3.43 -1.98
CA GLN A 208 17.97 -4.54 -1.87
C GLN A 208 16.61 -4.23 -2.56
N LEU A 209 16.65 -3.66 -3.73
CA LEU A 209 15.46 -3.31 -4.52
C LEU A 209 15.10 -4.35 -5.58
N VAL A 210 15.86 -5.43 -5.69
CA VAL A 210 15.69 -6.48 -6.69
C VAL A 210 15.72 -7.86 -6.05
N SER A 211 15.00 -8.78 -6.65
CA SER A 211 14.94 -10.21 -6.24
C SER A 211 14.85 -11.11 -7.45
N GLY A 212 15.18 -12.37 -7.28
CA GLY A 212 15.13 -13.40 -8.30
C GLY A 212 16.50 -13.96 -8.65
N PRO A 213 16.54 -14.97 -9.54
CA PRO A 213 17.79 -15.57 -10.01
C PRO A 213 18.58 -14.58 -10.88
N VAL A 214 19.88 -14.80 -10.98
CA VAL A 214 20.81 -13.89 -11.69
C VAL A 214 20.37 -13.63 -13.14
N GLU A 215 19.86 -14.67 -13.80
CA GLU A 215 19.37 -14.60 -15.18
C GLU A 215 18.01 -13.91 -15.34
N ASN A 216 17.26 -13.72 -14.25
CA ASN A 216 15.94 -13.07 -14.26
C ASN A 216 15.68 -12.27 -12.97
N LEU A 217 16.52 -11.29 -12.71
CA LEU A 217 16.30 -10.35 -11.61
C LEU A 217 15.13 -9.43 -11.93
N LYS A 218 14.24 -9.25 -10.96
CA LYS A 218 13.09 -8.35 -11.06
C LYS A 218 13.13 -7.32 -9.95
N PRO A 219 12.70 -6.07 -10.24
CA PRO A 219 12.55 -5.07 -9.20
C PRO A 219 11.45 -5.48 -8.21
N LEU A 220 11.66 -5.18 -6.93
CA LEU A 220 10.63 -5.28 -5.91
C LEU A 220 9.61 -4.15 -6.07
N ASN A 221 8.39 -4.36 -5.57
CA ASN A 221 7.33 -3.34 -5.64
C ASN A 221 7.76 -2.03 -4.96
N VAL A 222 8.49 -2.10 -3.84
CA VAL A 222 9.08 -0.91 -3.20
C VAL A 222 10.04 -0.18 -4.13
N GLY A 223 10.87 -0.91 -4.88
CA GLY A 223 11.79 -0.34 -5.86
C GLY A 223 11.03 0.48 -6.92
N ILE A 224 9.98 -0.08 -7.49
CA ILE A 224 9.13 0.62 -8.47
C ILE A 224 8.42 1.82 -7.85
N LEU A 225 7.82 1.67 -6.65
CA LEU A 225 7.08 2.74 -6.00
C LEU A 225 7.96 3.93 -5.59
N MET A 226 9.20 3.69 -5.17
CA MET A 226 10.13 4.71 -4.68
C MET A 226 11.10 5.22 -5.74
N PHE A 227 11.51 4.38 -6.69
CA PHE A 227 12.64 4.65 -7.58
C PHE A 227 12.32 4.49 -9.07
N SER A 228 11.04 4.48 -9.46
CA SER A 228 10.61 4.66 -10.85
C SER A 228 10.04 6.06 -11.06
N GLU A 229 10.36 6.69 -12.20
CA GLU A 229 9.74 7.98 -12.58
C GLU A 229 8.24 7.85 -12.86
N ARG A 230 7.78 6.63 -13.17
CA ARG A 230 6.38 6.37 -13.54
C ARG A 230 5.83 5.11 -12.89
N PRO A 231 5.76 5.04 -11.55
CA PRO A 231 5.23 3.87 -10.83
C PRO A 231 3.76 3.58 -11.18
N GLU A 232 3.00 4.58 -11.66
CA GLU A 232 1.61 4.44 -12.10
C GLU A 232 1.43 3.54 -13.34
N ARG A 233 2.50 3.19 -14.06
CA ARG A 233 2.47 2.17 -15.12
C ARG A 233 2.13 0.79 -14.55
N TYR A 234 2.57 0.51 -13.32
CA TYR A 234 2.40 -0.75 -12.62
C TYR A 234 1.32 -0.69 -11.55
N PHE A 235 1.20 0.47 -10.89
CA PHE A 235 0.25 0.76 -9.81
C PHE A 235 -0.57 1.99 -10.18
N ARG A 236 -1.54 1.80 -11.07
CA ARG A 236 -2.28 2.88 -11.74
C ARG A 236 -2.80 3.97 -10.81
N TYR A 237 -3.19 3.64 -9.59
CA TYR A 237 -3.74 4.58 -8.61
C TYR A 237 -2.78 4.88 -7.44
N ALA A 238 -1.48 4.56 -7.59
CA ALA A 238 -0.45 4.98 -6.64
C ALA A 238 -0.14 6.48 -6.81
N ARG A 239 -1.11 7.32 -6.44
CA ARG A 239 -1.05 8.77 -6.54
C ARG A 239 -1.83 9.45 -5.42
N ILE A 240 -1.60 10.74 -5.24
CA ILE A 240 -2.32 11.59 -4.29
C ILE A 240 -3.13 12.60 -5.10
N GLU A 241 -4.41 12.72 -4.79
CA GLU A 241 -5.32 13.69 -5.40
C GLU A 241 -5.76 14.69 -4.33
N VAL A 242 -5.47 15.98 -4.55
CA VAL A 242 -5.93 17.08 -3.70
C VAL A 242 -7.08 17.78 -4.42
N VAL A 243 -8.26 17.76 -3.81
CA VAL A 243 -9.50 18.31 -4.38
C VAL A 243 -9.99 19.42 -3.48
N ASP A 244 -9.86 20.65 -3.93
CA ASP A 244 -10.34 21.84 -3.23
C ASP A 244 -11.73 22.23 -3.76
N ILE A 245 -12.72 22.21 -2.86
CA ILE A 245 -14.14 22.53 -3.12
C ILE A 245 -14.51 23.77 -2.30
N PRO A 246 -14.26 24.97 -2.83
CA PRO A 246 -14.43 26.22 -2.08
C PRO A 246 -15.89 26.56 -1.79
N ASP A 247 -16.83 25.96 -2.53
CA ASP A 247 -18.26 26.17 -2.33
C ASP A 247 -19.05 24.84 -2.38
N PRO A 248 -20.20 24.73 -1.68
CA PRO A 248 -21.01 23.50 -1.63
C PRO A 248 -21.58 23.05 -2.98
N THR A 249 -21.62 23.94 -3.98
CA THR A 249 -22.13 23.61 -5.33
C THR A 249 -21.09 22.89 -6.17
N GLY A 250 -19.80 22.94 -5.76
CA GLY A 250 -18.68 22.39 -6.52
C GLY A 250 -18.30 23.19 -7.77
N THR A 251 -18.87 24.38 -7.97
CA THR A 251 -18.71 25.16 -9.22
C THR A 251 -17.24 25.59 -9.45
N ASN A 252 -16.46 25.82 -8.39
CA ASN A 252 -15.07 26.27 -8.46
C ASN A 252 -14.11 25.21 -7.93
N MET A 253 -14.41 23.94 -8.17
CA MET A 253 -13.55 22.83 -7.75
C MET A 253 -12.20 22.88 -8.47
N VAL A 254 -11.12 22.75 -7.70
CA VAL A 254 -9.75 22.64 -8.21
C VAL A 254 -9.20 21.28 -7.83
N GLU A 255 -8.79 20.51 -8.81
CA GLU A 255 -8.14 19.22 -8.59
C GLU A 255 -6.65 19.31 -8.95
N LYS A 256 -5.81 18.77 -8.07
CA LYS A 256 -4.37 18.65 -8.27
C LYS A 256 -3.93 17.21 -8.03
N VAL A 257 -3.36 16.58 -9.07
CA VAL A 257 -2.91 15.19 -9.01
C VAL A 257 -1.38 15.16 -8.90
N PHE A 258 -0.89 14.38 -7.93
CA PHE A 258 0.54 14.16 -7.68
C PHE A 258 0.88 12.71 -8.04
N THR A 259 1.76 12.52 -9.04
CA THR A 259 2.22 11.24 -9.59
C THR A 259 3.73 11.09 -9.45
N GLY A 260 4.29 9.97 -9.92
CA GLY A 260 5.71 9.67 -9.82
C GLY A 260 6.09 8.97 -8.50
N PRO A 261 7.37 8.96 -8.10
CA PRO A 261 7.83 8.33 -6.87
C PRO A 261 7.05 8.79 -5.64
N ILE A 262 6.64 7.85 -4.78
CA ILE A 262 5.70 8.16 -3.67
C ILE A 262 6.24 9.19 -2.68
N GLN A 263 7.55 9.22 -2.41
CA GLN A 263 8.18 10.24 -1.57
C GLN A 263 8.09 11.64 -2.20
N ARG A 264 8.16 11.74 -3.54
CA ARG A 264 7.97 12.99 -4.28
C ARG A 264 6.52 13.42 -4.22
N GLN A 265 5.58 12.49 -4.45
CA GLN A 265 4.14 12.78 -4.33
C GLN A 265 3.80 13.35 -2.96
N LEU A 266 4.33 12.73 -1.88
CA LEU A 266 4.08 13.19 -0.51
C LEU A 266 4.65 14.59 -0.28
N LYS A 267 5.93 14.84 -0.63
CA LYS A 267 6.59 16.14 -0.50
C LYS A 267 5.83 17.23 -1.27
N ASP A 268 5.45 16.95 -2.50
CA ASP A 268 4.78 17.91 -3.40
C ASP A 268 3.35 18.22 -2.94
N ALA A 269 2.58 17.20 -2.52
CA ALA A 269 1.24 17.38 -1.98
C ALA A 269 1.26 18.20 -0.68
N LEU A 270 2.19 17.90 0.24
CA LEU A 270 2.37 18.67 1.48
C LEU A 270 2.80 20.11 1.19
N SER A 271 3.71 20.31 0.23
CA SER A 271 4.12 21.65 -0.19
C SER A 271 2.95 22.45 -0.79
N TYR A 272 2.14 21.79 -1.63
CA TYR A 272 0.93 22.42 -2.18
C TYR A 272 -0.06 22.80 -1.08
N ILE A 273 -0.36 21.89 -0.17
CA ILE A 273 -1.29 22.16 0.95
C ILE A 273 -0.75 23.30 1.82
N LYS A 274 0.54 23.26 2.16
CA LYS A 274 1.18 24.31 2.99
C LYS A 274 1.08 25.69 2.35
N ASN A 275 1.33 25.80 1.05
CA ASN A 275 1.45 27.08 0.36
C ASN A 275 0.11 27.67 -0.10
N TYR A 276 -0.89 26.82 -0.38
CA TYR A 276 -2.15 27.27 -0.98
C TYR A 276 -3.38 27.09 -0.09
N ILE A 277 -3.34 26.16 0.86
CA ILE A 277 -4.51 25.79 1.67
C ILE A 277 -4.35 26.29 3.11
N LEU A 278 -3.14 26.14 3.69
CA LEU A 278 -2.93 26.56 5.08
C LEU A 278 -2.90 28.09 5.19
N LYS A 279 -3.61 28.58 6.22
CA LYS A 279 -3.70 30.01 6.54
C LYS A 279 -3.34 30.21 8.00
N GLU A 280 -2.71 31.32 8.32
CA GLU A 280 -2.43 31.69 9.69
C GLU A 280 -3.12 33.01 10.04
N ALA A 281 -3.42 33.19 11.31
CA ALA A 281 -3.91 34.45 11.87
C ALA A 281 -3.20 34.76 13.20
N ILE A 282 -3.01 36.03 13.49
CA ILE A 282 -2.43 36.48 14.74
C ILE A 282 -3.57 37.17 15.53
N ILE A 283 -3.90 36.58 16.68
CA ILE A 283 -4.93 37.11 17.58
C ILE A 283 -4.25 37.83 18.76
N LYS A 284 -4.65 39.07 18.99
CA LYS A 284 -4.29 39.81 20.22
C LYS A 284 -5.44 39.65 21.22
N GLU A 285 -5.18 38.97 22.32
CA GLU A 285 -6.11 38.93 23.44
C GLU A 285 -6.01 40.26 24.23
N ALA A 286 -7.15 40.87 24.58
CA ALA A 286 -7.22 42.19 25.17
C ALA A 286 -6.48 42.32 26.51
N HIS A 287 -6.08 41.23 27.14
CA HIS A 287 -5.45 41.21 28.47
C HIS A 287 -4.11 40.47 28.52
N LYS A 288 -3.55 40.06 27.35
CA LYS A 288 -2.22 39.43 27.25
C LYS A 288 -1.30 40.31 26.42
N ALA A 289 -0.06 40.46 26.88
CA ALA A 289 0.98 41.18 26.14
C ALA A 289 1.42 40.43 24.88
N GLU A 290 1.25 39.12 24.87
CA GLU A 290 1.63 38.22 23.78
C GLU A 290 0.45 37.94 22.83
N SER A 291 0.71 37.98 21.53
CA SER A 291 -0.24 37.58 20.50
C SER A 291 -0.17 36.08 20.32
N VAL A 292 -1.33 35.44 20.15
CA VAL A 292 -1.42 34.00 19.84
C VAL A 292 -1.50 33.81 18.33
N LYS A 293 -0.62 32.96 17.79
CA LYS A 293 -0.63 32.56 16.39
C LYS A 293 -1.46 31.32 16.25
N ILE A 294 -2.46 31.34 15.39
CA ILE A 294 -3.35 30.20 15.10
C ILE A 294 -3.33 29.88 13.62
N HIS A 295 -3.57 28.63 13.30
CA HIS A 295 -3.67 28.11 11.93
C HIS A 295 -5.07 27.58 11.67
N ASN A 296 -5.54 27.69 10.40
CA ASN A 296 -6.79 27.03 10.00
C ASN A 296 -6.68 25.50 10.20
N TYR A 297 -5.52 24.93 9.89
CA TYR A 297 -5.13 23.55 10.18
C TYR A 297 -3.65 23.53 10.57
N PRO A 298 -3.25 22.93 11.69
CA PRO A 298 -1.83 22.78 12.04
C PRO A 298 -1.10 21.92 11.00
N TYR A 299 -0.02 22.45 10.45
CA TYR A 299 0.77 21.73 9.42
C TYR A 299 1.19 20.34 9.90
N ALA A 300 1.69 20.19 11.13
CA ALA A 300 2.13 18.92 11.70
C ALA A 300 1.01 17.87 11.73
N ALA A 301 -0.26 18.26 11.94
CA ALA A 301 -1.37 17.34 11.91
C ALA A 301 -1.68 16.86 10.47
N VAL A 302 -1.64 17.76 9.49
CA VAL A 302 -1.86 17.42 8.08
C VAL A 302 -0.73 16.54 7.55
N GLU A 303 0.52 16.90 7.84
CA GLU A 303 1.73 16.16 7.47
C GLU A 303 1.66 14.72 7.98
N GLU A 304 1.39 14.54 9.26
CA GLU A 304 1.33 13.22 9.89
C GLU A 304 0.20 12.35 9.30
N LEU A 305 -1.00 12.92 9.12
CA LEU A 305 -2.13 12.18 8.59
C LEU A 305 -1.93 11.78 7.12
N LEU A 306 -1.35 12.65 6.29
CA LEU A 306 -1.07 12.32 4.90
C LEU A 306 0.09 11.31 4.78
N SER A 307 1.12 11.45 5.60
CA SER A 307 2.23 10.49 5.69
C SER A 307 1.74 9.11 6.12
N ASN A 308 0.85 9.05 7.11
CA ASN A 308 0.19 7.80 7.52
C ASN A 308 -0.67 7.20 6.41
N ALA A 309 -1.39 8.01 5.64
CA ALA A 309 -2.16 7.55 4.49
C ALA A 309 -1.25 6.90 3.43
N VAL A 310 -0.09 7.49 3.10
CA VAL A 310 0.90 6.93 2.17
C VAL A 310 1.50 5.63 2.71
N TYR A 311 1.87 5.60 3.98
CA TYR A 311 2.53 4.46 4.61
C TYR A 311 1.61 3.25 4.76
N HIS A 312 0.35 3.47 5.15
CA HIS A 312 -0.57 2.39 5.53
C HIS A 312 -1.53 1.95 4.44
N ARG A 313 -1.64 2.69 3.31
CA ARG A 313 -2.51 2.25 2.21
C ARG A 313 -2.09 0.90 1.62
N SER A 314 -3.05 0.20 1.04
CA SER A 314 -2.75 -0.92 0.13
C SER A 314 -2.54 -0.41 -1.29
N TYR A 315 -1.36 -0.65 -1.85
CA TYR A 315 -1.08 -0.32 -3.25
C TYR A 315 -1.66 -1.33 -4.25
N GLN A 316 -2.36 -2.36 -3.75
CA GLN A 316 -3.14 -3.32 -4.55
C GLN A 316 -4.57 -2.84 -4.81
N VAL A 317 -5.06 -1.89 -4.02
CA VAL A 317 -6.38 -1.29 -4.21
C VAL A 317 -6.30 -0.19 -5.28
N ASN A 318 -7.22 -0.26 -6.25
CA ASN A 318 -7.26 0.66 -7.39
C ASN A 318 -7.99 1.97 -7.05
N GLU A 319 -7.64 2.58 -5.91
CA GLU A 319 -8.17 3.86 -5.47
C GLU A 319 -7.03 4.76 -5.01
N PRO A 320 -6.98 6.06 -5.35
CA PRO A 320 -5.95 6.98 -4.93
C PRO A 320 -6.10 7.38 -3.46
N ILE A 321 -5.06 7.99 -2.88
CA ILE A 321 -5.24 8.79 -1.68
C ILE A 321 -5.89 10.10 -2.09
N THR A 322 -7.02 10.44 -1.47
CA THR A 322 -7.74 11.68 -1.76
C THR A 322 -7.67 12.62 -0.56
N VAL A 323 -7.26 13.86 -0.80
CA VAL A 323 -7.30 14.96 0.17
C VAL A 323 -8.37 15.94 -0.29
N LYS A 324 -9.57 15.82 0.29
CA LYS A 324 -10.71 16.69 -0.01
C LYS A 324 -10.71 17.89 0.94
N ILE A 325 -10.71 19.08 0.37
CA ILE A 325 -10.72 20.34 1.11
C ILE A 325 -12.06 21.02 0.87
N THR A 326 -12.72 21.40 1.94
CA THR A 326 -13.99 22.13 1.93
C THR A 326 -13.86 23.40 2.76
N PRO A 327 -14.82 24.33 2.72
CA PRO A 327 -14.79 25.53 3.58
C PRO A 327 -14.71 25.24 5.07
N THR A 328 -15.03 24.02 5.51
CA THR A 328 -15.14 23.67 6.93
C THR A 328 -14.19 22.56 7.38
N ALA A 329 -13.57 21.83 6.46
CA ALA A 329 -12.73 20.69 6.82
C ALA A 329 -11.73 20.29 5.73
N ILE A 330 -10.65 19.60 6.14
CA ILE A 330 -9.82 18.74 5.28
C ILE A 330 -10.16 17.30 5.62
N THR A 331 -10.45 16.48 4.59
CA THR A 331 -10.68 15.04 4.74
C THR A 331 -9.65 14.28 3.93
N ILE A 332 -8.89 13.40 4.57
CA ILE A 332 -7.89 12.51 3.94
C ILE A 332 -8.48 11.11 3.91
N THR A 333 -8.67 10.55 2.71
CA THR A 333 -9.20 9.20 2.51
C THR A 333 -8.13 8.30 1.94
N SER A 334 -7.96 7.10 2.52
CA SER A 334 -7.05 6.05 2.08
C SER A 334 -7.70 4.67 2.19
N PHE A 335 -7.11 3.66 1.55
CA PHE A 335 -7.64 2.30 1.43
C PHE A 335 -6.58 1.26 1.81
N PRO A 336 -6.94 0.21 2.57
CA PRO A 336 -8.17 0.03 3.34
C PRO A 336 -8.15 0.81 4.65
N GLY A 337 -9.14 0.57 5.50
CA GLY A 337 -9.23 1.11 6.84
C GLY A 337 -8.15 0.61 7.81
N PHE A 338 -8.30 0.94 9.09
CA PHE A 338 -7.39 0.49 10.15
C PHE A 338 -7.28 -1.03 10.21
N ASP A 339 -6.12 -1.52 10.61
CA ASP A 339 -5.92 -2.93 10.89
C ASP A 339 -6.95 -3.45 11.92
N ARG A 340 -7.34 -4.71 11.78
CA ARG A 340 -8.36 -5.33 12.67
C ARG A 340 -7.91 -5.43 14.13
N SER A 341 -6.62 -5.34 14.41
CA SER A 341 -6.08 -5.28 15.78
C SER A 341 -6.46 -3.98 16.52
N ILE A 342 -6.80 -2.91 15.78
CA ILE A 342 -7.26 -1.64 16.34
C ILE A 342 -8.77 -1.71 16.53
N THR A 343 -9.24 -1.74 17.78
CA THR A 343 -10.67 -1.83 18.11
C THR A 343 -11.37 -0.48 17.95
N MET A 344 -12.70 -0.48 17.82
CA MET A 344 -13.48 0.76 17.76
C MET A 344 -13.37 1.56 19.06
N GLU A 345 -13.16 0.90 20.19
CA GLU A 345 -12.89 1.54 21.47
C GLU A 345 -11.56 2.30 21.43
N ASN A 346 -10.50 1.70 20.88
CA ASN A 346 -9.20 2.35 20.70
C ASN A 346 -9.30 3.58 19.80
N ILE A 347 -10.09 3.49 18.71
CA ILE A 347 -10.31 4.61 17.80
C ILE A 347 -11.03 5.75 18.51
N SER A 348 -12.11 5.44 19.25
CA SER A 348 -12.89 6.42 20.01
C SER A 348 -12.08 7.09 21.12
N ALA A 349 -11.15 6.35 21.72
CA ALA A 349 -10.23 6.87 22.73
C ALA A 349 -8.99 7.54 22.13
N TYR A 350 -8.86 7.63 20.80
CA TYR A 350 -7.68 8.11 20.09
C TYR A 350 -6.39 7.36 20.44
N ASN A 351 -6.49 6.14 20.93
CA ASN A 351 -5.35 5.25 21.20
C ASN A 351 -5.09 4.33 20.01
N ILE A 352 -4.65 4.94 18.90
CA ILE A 352 -4.47 4.27 17.62
C ILE A 352 -3.01 3.85 17.49
N THR A 353 -2.74 2.59 17.85
CA THR A 353 -1.42 1.97 17.71
C THR A 353 -1.58 0.62 17.01
N SER A 354 -0.82 0.37 15.96
CA SER A 354 -0.79 -0.93 15.28
C SER A 354 0.59 -1.57 15.41
N PRO A 355 0.67 -2.84 15.82
CA PRO A 355 1.92 -3.59 15.80
C PRO A 355 2.29 -4.05 14.38
N ILE A 356 1.36 -3.97 13.41
CA ILE A 356 1.51 -4.50 12.06
C ILE A 356 1.60 -3.34 11.08
N TYR A 357 2.66 -3.33 10.27
CA TYR A 357 2.89 -2.37 9.20
C TYR A 357 2.73 -3.06 7.85
N ARG A 358 1.81 -2.56 7.01
CA ARG A 358 1.46 -3.18 5.72
C ARG A 358 2.60 -3.06 4.69
N ASN A 359 3.28 -1.92 4.67
CA ASN A 359 4.35 -1.61 3.72
C ASN A 359 5.64 -1.26 4.48
N ARG A 360 6.25 -2.25 5.12
CA ARG A 360 7.38 -2.03 6.01
C ARG A 360 8.58 -1.42 5.30
N ARG A 361 8.91 -1.91 4.10
CA ARG A 361 10.04 -1.40 3.30
C ARG A 361 9.85 0.03 2.84
N ILE A 362 8.61 0.38 2.42
CA ILE A 362 8.26 1.77 2.11
C ILE A 362 8.46 2.65 3.35
N GLY A 363 8.01 2.18 4.52
CA GLY A 363 8.20 2.89 5.78
C GLY A 363 9.66 3.12 6.13
N ASP A 364 10.54 2.12 5.92
CA ASP A 364 11.97 2.26 6.18
C ASP A 364 12.57 3.39 5.32
N PHE A 365 12.29 3.42 4.01
CA PHE A 365 12.75 4.50 3.12
C PHE A 365 12.18 5.88 3.45
N LEU A 366 10.89 5.96 3.78
CA LEU A 366 10.27 7.23 4.19
C LEU A 366 10.84 7.75 5.51
N LYS A 367 11.19 6.86 6.43
CA LYS A 367 11.83 7.20 7.69
C LYS A 367 13.24 7.72 7.50
N GLU A 368 14.03 7.09 6.63
CA GLU A 368 15.37 7.57 6.26
C GLU A 368 15.33 9.00 5.72
N LEU A 369 14.27 9.36 4.99
CA LEU A 369 14.01 10.71 4.47
C LEU A 369 13.37 11.65 5.51
N HIS A 370 13.18 11.23 6.76
CA HIS A 370 12.49 11.96 7.82
C HIS A 370 11.05 12.39 7.46
N LEU A 371 10.39 11.64 6.56
CA LEU A 371 8.99 11.89 6.16
C LEU A 371 7.98 11.21 7.09
N ILE A 372 8.43 10.25 7.90
CA ILE A 372 7.66 9.58 8.96
C ILE A 372 8.54 9.30 10.18
N GLU A 373 7.94 9.22 11.38
CA GLU A 373 8.68 8.90 12.61
C GLU A 373 8.77 7.39 12.90
N GLY A 374 7.79 6.60 12.50
CA GLY A 374 7.81 5.14 12.51
C GLY A 374 7.84 4.46 13.87
N ARG A 375 7.38 5.11 14.96
CA ARG A 375 7.38 4.56 16.34
C ARG A 375 6.03 4.70 17.06
N ASN A 376 4.92 4.65 16.33
CA ASN A 376 3.55 4.87 16.88
C ASN A 376 3.37 6.24 17.57
N THR A 377 4.15 7.24 17.17
CA THR A 377 4.08 8.62 17.69
C THR A 377 3.13 9.48 16.86
N GLY A 378 2.62 8.99 15.74
CA GLY A 378 1.88 9.72 14.75
C GLY A 378 0.60 10.37 15.27
N TYR A 379 -0.36 9.60 15.75
CA TYR A 379 -1.62 10.15 16.30
C TYR A 379 -1.42 11.00 17.54
N PRO A 380 -0.57 10.67 18.51
CA PRO A 380 -0.19 11.58 19.59
C PRO A 380 0.33 12.93 19.09
N THR A 381 1.10 12.97 18.01
CA THR A 381 1.60 14.21 17.38
C THR A 381 0.44 15.02 16.78
N VAL A 382 -0.49 14.38 16.07
CA VAL A 382 -1.71 15.02 15.55
C VAL A 382 -2.52 15.66 16.68
N LEU A 383 -2.81 14.91 17.74
CA LEU A 383 -3.61 15.39 18.87
C LEU A 383 -2.94 16.55 19.60
N ARG A 384 -1.62 16.49 19.79
CA ARG A 384 -0.84 17.56 20.40
C ARG A 384 -0.92 18.84 19.55
N ALA A 385 -0.66 18.73 18.24
CA ALA A 385 -0.70 19.87 17.32
C ALA A 385 -2.08 20.53 17.27
N LEU A 386 -3.16 19.73 17.26
CA LEU A 386 -4.53 20.25 17.30
C LEU A 386 -4.85 20.96 18.63
N ARG A 387 -4.43 20.37 19.76
CA ARG A 387 -4.62 20.97 21.09
C ARG A 387 -3.86 22.30 21.23
N GLU A 388 -2.60 22.35 20.82
CA GLU A 388 -1.79 23.56 20.85
C GLU A 388 -2.36 24.68 19.99
N ASN A 389 -3.01 24.33 18.86
CA ASN A 389 -3.68 25.27 17.98
C ASN A 389 -5.10 25.69 18.45
N GLY A 390 -5.66 25.01 19.45
CA GLY A 390 -7.07 25.21 19.85
C GLY A 390 -8.09 24.67 18.83
N SER A 391 -7.69 23.68 18.02
CA SER A 391 -8.53 23.05 17.00
C SER A 391 -9.34 21.90 17.57
N SER A 392 -10.46 21.59 16.93
CA SER A 392 -11.25 20.38 17.21
C SER A 392 -10.45 19.10 16.89
N LEU A 393 -10.79 18.01 17.58
CA LEU A 393 -10.19 16.69 17.34
C LEU A 393 -10.59 16.12 15.97
N PRO A 394 -9.76 15.24 15.39
CA PRO A 394 -10.06 14.62 14.12
C PRO A 394 -11.26 13.67 14.24
N LYS A 395 -12.03 13.51 13.16
CA LYS A 395 -13.11 12.54 13.07
C LYS A 395 -12.69 11.41 12.15
N PHE A 396 -12.95 10.16 12.56
CA PHE A 396 -12.67 8.97 11.78
C PHE A 396 -13.97 8.42 11.22
N ASP A 397 -13.97 8.12 9.92
CA ASP A 397 -15.06 7.43 9.24
C ASP A 397 -14.52 6.21 8.50
N MET A 398 -15.17 5.08 8.67
CA MET A 398 -14.76 3.77 8.18
C MET A 398 -15.96 2.84 8.17
N ASP A 399 -16.12 2.02 7.14
CA ASP A 399 -17.16 1.00 7.11
C ASP A 399 -16.83 -0.22 7.99
N ASP A 400 -17.81 -1.07 8.27
CA ASP A 400 -17.66 -2.28 9.10
C ASP A 400 -16.64 -3.27 8.52
N ASN A 401 -16.50 -3.29 7.19
CA ASN A 401 -15.53 -4.13 6.48
C ASN A 401 -14.13 -3.52 6.43
N ARG A 402 -13.99 -2.27 6.89
CA ARG A 402 -12.73 -1.52 6.87
C ARG A 402 -12.14 -1.38 5.48
N THR A 403 -12.99 -1.13 4.49
CA THR A 403 -12.55 -1.00 3.10
C THR A 403 -11.87 0.33 2.83
N TYR A 404 -12.17 1.36 3.62
CA TYR A 404 -11.55 2.68 3.56
C TYR A 404 -11.35 3.27 4.97
N LEU A 405 -10.54 4.31 5.04
CA LEU A 405 -10.41 5.20 6.20
C LEU A 405 -10.48 6.64 5.70
N SER A 406 -11.43 7.42 6.22
CA SER A 406 -11.49 8.87 6.05
C SER A 406 -11.21 9.57 7.37
N VAL A 407 -10.19 10.41 7.40
CA VAL A 407 -9.83 11.22 8.57
C VAL A 407 -10.15 12.66 8.26
N THR A 408 -11.10 13.23 8.99
CA THR A 408 -11.57 14.60 8.80
C THR A 408 -11.01 15.51 9.90
N LEU A 409 -10.24 16.52 9.50
CA LEU A 409 -9.82 17.64 10.35
C LEU A 409 -10.80 18.81 10.17
N PRO A 410 -11.60 19.16 11.17
CA PRO A 410 -12.40 20.39 11.13
C PRO A 410 -11.51 21.62 11.06
N ILE A 411 -11.92 22.65 10.32
CA ILE A 411 -11.22 23.93 10.31
C ILE A 411 -11.28 24.56 11.70
N HIS A 412 -10.21 25.24 12.10
CA HIS A 412 -10.24 26.02 13.35
C HIS A 412 -11.37 27.06 13.32
N SER A 413 -12.13 27.19 14.41
CA SER A 413 -13.35 28.00 14.51
C SER A 413 -13.21 29.44 14.05
N TYR A 414 -12.04 30.03 14.23
CA TYR A 414 -11.73 31.38 13.78
C TYR A 414 -11.81 31.55 12.26
N PHE A 415 -11.49 30.53 11.50
CA PHE A 415 -11.47 30.52 10.02
C PHE A 415 -12.78 30.02 9.41
N LEU A 416 -13.76 29.65 10.22
CA LEU A 416 -15.06 29.28 9.67
C LEU A 416 -15.58 30.40 8.78
N PRO A 417 -16.18 30.05 7.60
CA PRO A 417 -16.82 31.05 6.77
C PRO A 417 -17.76 31.88 7.61
N LYS A 418 -17.52 33.19 7.66
CA LYS A 418 -18.53 34.09 8.20
C LYS A 418 -19.71 33.90 7.27
N SER A 419 -20.71 33.10 7.68
CA SER A 419 -22.01 33.15 7.02
C SER A 419 -22.34 34.65 6.91
N GLU A 420 -23.03 35.06 5.86
CA GLU A 420 -23.72 36.36 5.81
C GLU A 420 -24.77 36.40 6.94
N SER A 421 -24.32 36.18 8.15
CA SER A 421 -25.13 36.22 9.34
C SER A 421 -25.37 37.67 9.62
N ASN A 422 -26.59 38.08 9.53
CA ASN A 422 -27.12 39.29 10.12
C ASN A 422 -26.35 39.55 11.42
N PRO A 423 -25.80 40.76 11.68
CA PRO A 423 -25.07 41.08 12.91
C PRO A 423 -25.73 40.59 14.18
N LYS A 424 -27.08 40.54 14.20
CA LYS A 424 -27.90 39.97 15.28
C LYS A 424 -27.79 38.44 15.44
N GLU A 425 -27.37 37.72 14.42
CA GLU A 425 -27.14 36.25 14.48
C GLU A 425 -25.74 35.94 15.01
N LEU A 426 -24.77 36.79 14.69
CA LEU A 426 -23.41 36.70 15.25
C LEU A 426 -23.43 36.98 16.75
N GLU A 427 -24.06 38.09 17.18
CA GLU A 427 -24.25 38.42 18.59
C GLU A 427 -25.00 37.30 19.34
N TYR A 428 -25.94 36.64 18.68
CA TYR A 428 -26.70 35.53 19.26
C TYR A 428 -25.81 34.28 19.47
N ARG A 429 -24.94 33.97 18.53
CA ARG A 429 -23.93 32.90 18.68
C ARG A 429 -22.91 33.18 19.75
N GLU A 430 -22.42 34.44 19.85
CA GLU A 430 -21.49 34.85 20.91
C GLU A 430 -22.15 34.70 22.29
N ARG A 431 -23.42 34.98 22.43
CA ARG A 431 -24.16 34.75 23.67
C ARG A 431 -24.28 33.27 24.04
N ILE A 432 -24.43 32.38 23.04
CA ILE A 432 -24.41 30.91 23.24
C ILE A 432 -23.04 30.48 23.73
N PHE A 433 -21.97 30.93 23.09
CA PHE A 433 -20.59 30.62 23.52
C PHE A 433 -20.30 31.13 24.91
N ALA A 434 -20.68 32.35 25.23
CA ALA A 434 -20.49 32.91 26.56
C ALA A 434 -21.23 32.12 27.67
N ALA A 435 -22.42 31.60 27.35
CA ALA A 435 -23.21 30.77 28.29
C ALA A 435 -22.60 29.37 28.49
N LEU A 436 -21.89 28.83 27.50
CA LEU A 436 -21.27 27.49 27.51
C LEU A 436 -19.82 27.52 27.98
N LYS A 437 -19.15 28.67 28.03
CA LYS A 437 -17.73 28.79 28.38
C LYS A 437 -17.44 28.16 29.74
N GLY A 438 -16.58 27.10 29.74
CA GLY A 438 -16.22 26.31 30.93
C GLY A 438 -17.38 25.51 31.53
N ARG A 439 -18.47 25.28 30.78
CA ARG A 439 -19.67 24.61 31.27
C ARG A 439 -20.21 23.61 30.24
N THR A 440 -20.81 22.55 30.75
CA THR A 440 -21.53 21.54 29.94
C THR A 440 -23.01 21.61 30.31
N LEU A 441 -23.85 22.15 29.41
CA LEU A 441 -25.26 22.44 29.66
C LEU A 441 -26.19 21.65 28.74
N SER A 442 -27.33 21.17 29.27
CA SER A 442 -28.42 20.71 28.44
C SER A 442 -29.10 21.86 27.69
N MET A 443 -29.89 21.57 26.66
CA MET A 443 -30.64 22.59 25.92
C MET A 443 -31.52 23.49 26.83
N ASN A 444 -32.15 22.89 27.85
CA ASN A 444 -32.97 23.65 28.81
C ASN A 444 -32.13 24.52 29.75
N GLU A 445 -31.00 24.02 30.21
CA GLU A 445 -30.07 24.79 31.05
C GLU A 445 -29.42 25.94 30.27
N LEU A 446 -29.08 25.73 29.00
CA LEU A 446 -28.56 26.75 28.10
C LEU A 446 -29.65 27.84 27.84
N ALA A 447 -30.89 27.45 27.54
CA ALA A 447 -31.96 28.42 27.37
C ALA A 447 -32.16 29.32 28.61
N LYS A 448 -32.10 28.72 29.81
CA LYS A 448 -32.18 29.48 31.09
C LYS A 448 -30.95 30.36 31.29
N ALA A 449 -29.75 29.88 31.00
CA ALA A 449 -28.51 30.67 31.11
C ALA A 449 -28.52 31.88 30.16
N MET A 450 -29.19 31.78 29.03
CA MET A 450 -29.39 32.91 28.10
C MET A 450 -30.57 33.83 28.46
N GLY A 451 -31.26 33.56 29.56
CA GLY A 451 -32.42 34.37 30.02
C GLY A 451 -33.75 34.03 29.38
N TYR A 452 -33.87 32.85 28.73
CA TYR A 452 -35.16 32.42 28.12
C TYR A 452 -35.96 31.53 29.05
N LYS A 453 -37.29 31.60 28.96
CA LYS A 453 -38.20 30.75 29.74
C LYS A 453 -38.27 29.28 29.21
N GLY A 454 -37.78 29.04 27.99
CA GLY A 454 -37.74 27.72 27.38
C GLY A 454 -36.98 27.75 26.06
N ILE A 455 -36.89 26.56 25.42
CA ILE A 455 -36.18 26.36 24.16
C ILE A 455 -37.01 27.01 23.02
N SER A 456 -36.42 28.01 22.37
CA SER A 456 -37.03 28.61 21.18
C SER A 456 -36.62 27.90 19.90
N ALA A 457 -37.45 27.96 18.84
CA ALA A 457 -37.10 27.41 17.53
C ALA A 457 -35.78 28.00 16.98
N LYS A 458 -35.53 29.30 17.24
CA LYS A 458 -34.28 29.96 16.86
C LYS A 458 -33.08 29.36 17.60
N LEU A 459 -33.22 29.07 18.90
CA LEU A 459 -32.13 28.44 19.66
C LEU A 459 -31.84 27.05 19.14
N SER A 460 -32.85 26.21 18.93
CA SER A 460 -32.68 24.86 18.37
C SER A 460 -31.98 24.88 17.01
N SER A 461 -32.47 25.68 16.07
CA SER A 461 -31.89 25.78 14.72
C SER A 461 -30.43 26.33 14.74
N THR A 462 -30.15 27.29 15.63
CA THR A 462 -28.80 27.82 15.75
C THR A 462 -27.83 26.77 16.34
N ILE A 463 -28.28 26.04 17.38
CA ILE A 463 -27.46 24.95 17.98
C ILE A 463 -27.25 23.82 16.98
N GLU A 464 -28.24 23.41 16.18
CA GLU A 464 -28.07 22.42 15.13
C GLU A 464 -27.00 22.82 14.12
N LYS A 465 -27.06 24.05 13.60
CA LYS A 465 -26.03 24.60 12.72
C LYS A 465 -24.65 24.64 13.37
N MET A 466 -24.57 24.98 14.66
CA MET A 466 -23.29 25.02 15.40
C MET A 466 -22.73 23.60 15.64
N LEU A 467 -23.57 22.61 15.80
CA LEU A 467 -23.19 21.18 15.88
C LEU A 467 -22.72 20.65 14.52
N GLU A 468 -23.43 20.97 13.44
CA GLU A 468 -23.07 20.58 12.06
C GLU A 468 -21.68 21.10 11.67
N ILE A 469 -21.35 22.33 12.03
CA ILE A 469 -20.04 22.93 11.74
C ILE A 469 -18.99 22.60 12.80
N GLY A 470 -19.28 21.76 13.79
CA GLY A 470 -18.34 21.35 14.85
C GLY A 470 -17.99 22.46 15.86
N ALA A 471 -18.72 23.56 15.88
CA ALA A 471 -18.53 24.66 16.84
C ALA A 471 -19.02 24.30 18.26
N LEU A 472 -19.90 23.30 18.37
CA LEU A 472 -20.34 22.69 19.61
C LEU A 472 -20.34 21.17 19.48
N GLU A 473 -20.26 20.48 20.60
CA GLU A 473 -20.36 19.01 20.67
C GLU A 473 -21.41 18.58 21.68
N LYS A 474 -21.97 17.39 21.44
CA LYS A 474 -22.88 16.71 22.38
C LYS A 474 -22.09 15.73 23.23
N VAL A 475 -22.27 15.81 24.55
CA VAL A 475 -21.69 14.85 25.49
C VAL A 475 -22.82 14.22 26.32
N VAL A 476 -22.71 12.93 26.60
CA VAL A 476 -23.67 12.23 27.48
C VAL A 476 -23.15 12.28 28.91
N VAL A 477 -23.88 12.97 29.78
CA VAL A 477 -23.57 13.06 31.23
C VAL A 477 -24.70 12.40 32.00
N GLY A 478 -24.48 11.18 32.47
CA GLY A 478 -25.54 10.35 33.08
C GLY A 478 -26.59 9.97 32.04
N SER A 479 -27.86 10.27 32.28
CA SER A 479 -28.99 10.05 31.36
C SER A 479 -29.32 11.26 30.46
N TYR A 480 -28.51 12.33 30.48
CA TYR A 480 -28.81 13.56 29.77
C TYR A 480 -27.77 13.87 28.69
N VAL A 481 -28.25 14.31 27.51
CA VAL A 481 -27.41 14.88 26.46
C VAL A 481 -27.16 16.35 26.76
N LYS A 482 -25.90 16.73 26.85
CA LYS A 482 -25.46 18.10 27.11
C LYS A 482 -24.59 18.64 25.99
N LEU A 483 -24.46 19.96 25.92
CA LEU A 483 -23.68 20.71 24.94
C LEU A 483 -22.45 21.30 25.61
N HIS A 484 -21.31 21.30 24.92
CA HIS A 484 -20.10 21.99 25.35
C HIS A 484 -19.34 22.54 24.15
N ILE A 485 -18.38 23.42 24.43
CA ILE A 485 -17.45 23.93 23.41
C ILE A 485 -16.27 22.96 23.33
N PRO A 486 -15.91 22.47 22.13
CA PRO A 486 -14.74 21.61 21.95
C PRO A 486 -13.47 22.25 22.52
N GLY A 487 -12.74 21.53 23.39
CA GLY A 487 -11.50 22.00 23.99
C GLY A 487 -11.63 22.81 25.30
N ASP A 488 -12.84 23.01 25.81
CA ASP A 488 -13.13 23.79 27.04
C ASP A 488 -13.26 22.91 28.31
N MET A 489 -12.87 21.60 28.23
CA MET A 489 -12.84 20.67 29.37
C MET A 489 -11.45 20.48 29.94
#